data_4630098adb5744af0bea73f861d872f1
#
_entry.id   4630098adb5744af0bea73f861d872f1
#
_cell.length_a   1.000
_cell.length_b   1.000
_cell.length_c   1.000
_cell.angle_alpha   90.00
_cell.angle_beta   90.00
_cell.angle_gamma   90.00
#
_symmetry.space_group_name_H-M   'P 1'
#
loop_
_entity.id
_entity.type
_entity.pdbx_description
1 polymer ?
#
loop_
_entity_poly.entity_id
_entity_poly.type
_entity_poly.pdbx_seq_one_letter_code
_entity_poly.pdbx_strand_id
1 'polypeptide(L)'
;DVNAVVQAGADMVVFEMVPADLASELTASCPVPTVGIGAGAGTDAQVLVWHDMADIPAGDHRAKFVRKFGSVGADLAAAAADYKRAVHTGEFPGPEHAF
;
A
#
# COMPACT_ATOMS: atom_id res chain seq x y z
N ASP A 1 11.77 21.61 2.23
CA ASP A 1 12.50 21.83 3.47
C ASP A 1 11.62 21.43 4.67
N VAL A 2 12.06 20.41 5.41
CA VAL A 2 11.32 19.82 6.55
C VAL A 2 11.00 20.87 7.61
N ASN A 3 11.98 21.72 7.95
CA ASN A 3 11.78 22.77 8.95
C ASN A 3 10.70 23.78 8.55
N ALA A 4 10.62 24.13 7.27
CA ALA A 4 9.58 25.05 6.79
C ALA A 4 8.18 24.45 6.92
N VAL A 5 8.04 23.15 6.64
CA VAL A 5 6.76 22.42 6.77
C VAL A 5 6.33 22.37 8.25
N VAL A 6 7.26 22.05 9.14
CA VAL A 6 7.00 22.03 10.60
C VAL A 6 6.65 23.41 11.13
N GLN A 7 7.38 24.45 10.73
CA GLN A 7 7.08 25.84 11.12
C GLN A 7 5.71 26.32 10.59
N ALA A 8 5.26 25.77 9.46
CA ALA A 8 3.92 26.04 8.94
C ALA A 8 2.80 25.30 9.70
N GLY A 9 3.12 24.48 10.71
CA GLY A 9 2.18 23.84 11.60
C GLY A 9 1.87 22.36 11.27
N ALA A 10 2.78 21.68 10.60
CA ALA A 10 2.62 20.24 10.38
C ALA A 10 2.86 19.47 11.69
N ASP A 11 1.95 18.57 12.04
CA ASP A 11 2.05 17.67 13.21
C ASP A 11 2.80 16.38 12.89
N MET A 12 3.05 16.11 11.59
CA MET A 12 3.75 14.92 11.08
C MET A 12 4.25 15.23 9.67
N VAL A 13 5.35 14.59 9.25
CA VAL A 13 5.90 14.74 7.90
C VAL A 13 6.06 13.37 7.24
N VAL A 14 5.60 13.25 6.00
CA VAL A 14 5.81 12.05 5.18
C VAL A 14 7.00 12.26 4.26
N PHE A 15 7.96 11.32 4.27
CA PHE A 15 9.09 11.26 3.36
C PHE A 15 8.82 10.21 2.28
N GLU A 16 8.58 10.64 1.05
CA GLU A 16 8.39 9.76 -0.09
C GLU A 16 9.60 9.77 -1.01
N MET A 17 10.19 8.59 -1.24
CA MET A 17 11.34 8.40 -2.14
C MET A 17 12.55 9.30 -1.82
N VAL A 18 12.73 9.64 -0.55
CA VAL A 18 13.91 10.35 -0.05
C VAL A 18 15.05 9.33 0.13
N PRO A 19 16.30 9.64 -0.25
CA PRO A 19 17.44 8.76 0.04
C PRO A 19 17.51 8.37 1.52
N ALA A 20 17.74 7.08 1.81
CA ALA A 20 17.61 6.52 3.16
C ALA A 20 18.50 7.23 4.21
N ASP A 21 19.74 7.55 3.85
CA ASP A 21 20.67 8.24 4.76
C ASP A 21 20.16 9.66 5.08
N LEU A 22 19.67 10.38 4.06
CA LEU A 22 19.10 11.71 4.25
C LEU A 22 17.81 11.66 5.08
N ALA A 23 16.93 10.68 4.83
CA ALA A 23 15.71 10.51 5.61
C ALA A 23 16.01 10.24 7.09
N SER A 24 17.02 9.41 7.38
CA SER A 24 17.48 9.13 8.73
C SER A 24 18.04 10.37 9.42
N GLU A 25 18.89 11.14 8.73
CA GLU A 25 19.44 12.40 9.23
C GLU A 25 18.36 13.46 9.54
N LEU A 26 17.42 13.62 8.61
CA LEU A 26 16.29 14.56 8.78
C LEU A 26 15.37 14.12 9.93
N THR A 27 15.11 12.85 10.08
CA THR A 27 14.31 12.29 11.19
C THR A 27 14.95 12.61 12.54
N ALA A 28 16.27 12.39 12.66
CA ALA A 28 17.00 12.65 13.91
C ALA A 28 16.91 14.11 14.39
N SER A 29 16.67 15.05 13.49
CA SER A 29 16.56 16.49 13.79
C SER A 29 15.13 17.03 13.70
N CYS A 30 14.15 16.23 13.28
CA CYS A 30 12.77 16.65 13.12
C CYS A 30 12.04 16.66 14.48
N PRO A 31 11.38 17.77 14.87
CA PRO A 31 10.67 17.84 16.15
C PRO A 31 9.28 17.18 16.13
N VAL A 32 8.81 16.71 14.98
CA VAL A 32 7.54 16.00 14.80
C VAL A 32 7.78 14.62 14.18
N PRO A 33 6.87 13.65 14.37
CA PRO A 33 7.02 12.31 13.80
C PRO A 33 7.21 12.32 12.28
N THR A 34 8.08 11.43 11.78
CA THR A 34 8.31 11.21 10.36
C THR A 34 7.79 9.84 9.93
N VAL A 35 7.16 9.78 8.77
CA VAL A 35 6.63 8.55 8.17
C VAL A 35 7.28 8.34 6.82
N GLY A 36 7.93 7.20 6.60
CA GLY A 36 8.63 6.89 5.36
C GLY A 36 7.83 6.01 4.42
N ILE A 37 7.94 6.30 3.13
CA ILE A 37 7.60 5.39 2.03
C ILE A 37 8.68 5.47 0.95
N GLY A 38 9.40 4.36 0.73
CA GLY A 38 10.58 4.38 -0.14
C GLY A 38 11.71 5.27 0.37
N ALA A 39 11.81 5.48 1.69
CA ALA A 39 12.78 6.36 2.33
C ALA A 39 13.73 5.62 3.30
N GLY A 40 13.81 4.29 3.20
CA GLY A 40 14.60 3.47 4.11
C GLY A 40 13.91 3.26 5.46
N ALA A 41 14.62 2.61 6.40
CA ALA A 41 14.09 2.22 7.70
C ALA A 41 14.35 3.26 8.82
N GLY A 42 14.97 4.40 8.51
CA GLY A 42 15.42 5.39 9.49
C GLY A 42 14.37 6.44 9.88
N THR A 43 13.12 6.33 9.44
CA THR A 43 12.00 7.17 9.87
C THR A 43 11.28 6.58 11.08
N ASP A 44 10.51 7.38 11.82
CA ASP A 44 9.80 6.94 13.03
C ASP A 44 8.73 5.88 12.72
N ALA A 45 8.11 5.96 11.54
CA ALA A 45 7.10 5.01 11.07
C ALA A 45 7.23 4.75 9.57
N GLN A 46 6.52 3.74 9.09
CA GLN A 46 6.44 3.36 7.68
C GLN A 46 5.00 3.35 7.21
N VAL A 47 4.76 3.74 5.97
CA VAL A 47 3.50 3.55 5.27
C VAL A 47 3.72 2.82 3.96
N LEU A 48 2.76 2.01 3.55
CA LEU A 48 2.72 1.37 2.25
C LEU A 48 1.28 1.36 1.75
N VAL A 49 1.08 1.65 0.47
CA VAL A 49 -0.25 1.57 -0.14
C VAL A 49 -0.77 0.15 -0.01
N TRP A 50 -1.96 -0.02 0.55
CA TRP A 50 -2.50 -1.33 0.85
C TRP A 50 -2.73 -2.21 -0.39
N HIS A 51 -3.03 -1.61 -1.56
CA HIS A 51 -3.09 -2.33 -2.84
C HIS A 51 -1.75 -2.95 -3.21
N ASP A 52 -0.65 -2.21 -2.98
CA ASP A 52 0.71 -2.72 -3.23
C ASP A 52 1.08 -3.79 -2.20
N MET A 53 0.78 -3.56 -0.94
CA MET A 53 1.01 -4.49 0.17
C MET A 53 0.27 -5.83 -0.07
N ALA A 54 -0.99 -5.76 -0.48
CA ALA A 54 -1.86 -6.93 -0.67
C ALA A 54 -1.76 -7.57 -2.06
N ASP A 55 -0.93 -7.04 -2.96
CA ASP A 55 -0.79 -7.47 -4.35
C ASP A 55 -2.11 -7.41 -5.13
N ILE A 56 -2.78 -6.26 -5.10
CA ILE A 56 -3.94 -5.98 -5.96
C ILE A 56 -3.43 -5.11 -7.12
N PRO A 57 -3.05 -5.69 -8.27
CA PRO A 57 -2.39 -4.96 -9.33
C PRO A 57 -3.34 -4.01 -10.05
N ALA A 58 -2.90 -2.75 -10.23
CA ALA A 58 -3.48 -1.81 -11.19
C ALA A 58 -2.70 -1.80 -12.52
N GLY A 59 -1.81 -2.79 -12.74
CA GLY A 59 -0.91 -2.91 -13.89
C GLY A 59 0.38 -3.66 -13.53
N ASP A 60 1.31 -3.74 -14.46
CA ASP A 60 2.56 -4.50 -14.30
C ASP A 60 3.69 -3.67 -13.64
N HIS A 61 3.52 -2.36 -13.57
CA HIS A 61 4.55 -1.48 -13.03
C HIS A 61 4.45 -1.37 -11.52
N ARG A 62 5.55 -1.68 -10.81
CA ARG A 62 5.66 -1.50 -9.36
C ARG A 62 6.87 -0.65 -9.02
N ALA A 63 6.71 0.21 -8.03
CA ALA A 63 7.82 0.97 -7.49
C ALA A 63 8.83 0.04 -6.79
N LYS A 64 10.12 0.38 -6.89
CA LYS A 64 11.23 -0.42 -6.31
C LYS A 64 11.07 -0.69 -4.81
N PHE A 65 10.47 0.24 -4.09
CA PHE A 65 10.27 0.14 -2.64
C PHE A 65 9.09 -0.73 -2.20
N VAL A 66 8.28 -1.21 -3.16
CA VAL A 66 7.12 -2.06 -2.85
C VAL A 66 7.55 -3.49 -2.62
N ARG A 67 7.22 -4.01 -1.44
CA ARG A 67 7.25 -5.44 -1.13
C ARG A 67 5.81 -5.94 -0.98
N LYS A 68 5.51 -7.08 -1.59
CA LYS A 68 4.23 -7.77 -1.43
C LYS A 68 4.23 -8.56 -0.12
N PHE A 69 3.12 -8.50 0.62
CA PHE A 69 2.89 -9.23 1.85
C PHE A 69 1.69 -10.21 1.74
N GLY A 70 1.02 -10.22 0.59
CA GLY A 70 -0.12 -11.08 0.29
C GLY A 70 -0.32 -11.27 -1.20
N SER A 71 -1.42 -11.95 -1.58
CA SER A 71 -1.79 -12.29 -2.97
C SER A 71 -3.29 -12.08 -3.24
N VAL A 72 -3.89 -11.10 -2.60
CA VAL A 72 -5.34 -10.82 -2.66
C VAL A 72 -5.84 -10.63 -4.11
N GLY A 73 -5.02 -10.04 -4.97
CA GLY A 73 -5.36 -9.89 -6.39
C GLY A 73 -5.55 -11.22 -7.12
N ALA A 74 -4.71 -12.21 -6.84
CA ALA A 74 -4.84 -13.56 -7.41
C ALA A 74 -6.08 -14.27 -6.87
N ASP A 75 -6.36 -14.16 -5.56
CA ASP A 75 -7.53 -14.75 -4.93
C ASP A 75 -8.82 -14.14 -5.49
N LEU A 76 -8.85 -12.84 -5.69
CA LEU A 76 -9.99 -12.13 -6.30
C LEU A 76 -10.22 -12.58 -7.76
N ALA A 77 -9.15 -12.72 -8.53
CA ALA A 77 -9.24 -13.19 -9.90
C ALA A 77 -9.76 -14.64 -9.99
N ALA A 78 -9.31 -15.51 -9.08
CA ALA A 78 -9.79 -16.89 -8.98
C ALA A 78 -11.28 -16.95 -8.62
N ALA A 79 -11.72 -16.17 -7.62
CA ALA A 79 -13.12 -16.08 -7.22
C ALA A 79 -14.01 -15.57 -8.38
N ALA A 80 -13.57 -14.56 -9.13
CA ALA A 80 -14.30 -14.07 -10.30
C ALA A 80 -14.41 -15.12 -11.42
N ALA A 81 -13.34 -15.90 -11.63
CA ALA A 81 -13.35 -16.98 -12.62
C ALA A 81 -14.31 -18.12 -12.22
N ASP A 82 -14.31 -18.50 -10.94
CA ASP A 82 -15.23 -19.52 -10.41
C ASP A 82 -16.68 -19.06 -10.45
N TYR A 83 -16.95 -17.81 -10.09
CA TYR A 83 -18.29 -17.22 -10.24
C TYR A 83 -18.77 -17.29 -11.68
N LYS A 84 -17.94 -16.84 -12.63
CA LYS A 84 -18.25 -16.91 -14.06
C LYS A 84 -18.56 -18.35 -14.50
N ARG A 85 -17.74 -19.32 -14.09
CA ARG A 85 -17.95 -20.74 -14.40
C ARG A 85 -19.30 -21.22 -13.84
N ALA A 86 -19.58 -20.97 -12.56
CA ALA A 86 -20.80 -21.42 -11.91
C ALA A 86 -22.06 -20.85 -12.57
N VAL A 87 -22.03 -19.60 -12.99
CA VAL A 87 -23.13 -18.97 -13.75
C VAL A 87 -23.31 -19.63 -15.12
N HIS A 88 -22.22 -19.89 -15.85
CA HIS A 88 -22.28 -20.52 -17.18
C HIS A 88 -22.77 -21.98 -17.15
N THR A 89 -22.46 -22.70 -16.08
CA THR A 89 -22.90 -24.10 -15.90
C THR A 89 -24.28 -24.22 -15.28
N GLY A 90 -24.88 -23.13 -14.81
CA GLY A 90 -26.16 -23.14 -14.10
C GLY A 90 -26.05 -23.64 -12.65
N GLU A 91 -24.84 -23.77 -12.11
CA GLU A 91 -24.58 -24.13 -10.72
C GLU A 91 -24.97 -22.98 -9.76
N PHE A 92 -24.84 -21.74 -10.24
CA PHE A 92 -25.23 -20.54 -9.51
C PHE A 92 -26.14 -19.65 -10.38
N PRO A 93 -27.24 -19.02 -9.85
CA PRO A 93 -27.77 -19.25 -8.50
C PRO A 93 -28.48 -20.61 -8.36
N GLY A 94 -28.33 -21.26 -7.20
CA GLY A 94 -29.12 -22.41 -6.83
C GLY A 94 -30.47 -21.99 -6.22
N PRO A 95 -31.39 -22.94 -5.93
CA PRO A 95 -32.69 -22.64 -5.31
C PRO A 95 -32.59 -21.89 -3.99
N GLU A 96 -31.53 -22.13 -3.23
CA GLU A 96 -31.24 -21.47 -1.94
C GLU A 96 -30.85 -19.99 -2.09
N HIS A 97 -30.53 -19.54 -3.31
CA HIS A 97 -30.18 -18.15 -3.62
C HIS A 97 -31.35 -17.38 -4.27
N ALA A 98 -32.52 -18.01 -4.43
CA ALA A 98 -33.72 -17.40 -5.03
C ALA A 98 -34.71 -16.94 -3.97
N PHE A 99 -35.52 -15.94 -4.32
CA PHE A 99 -36.60 -15.41 -3.49
C PHE A 99 -37.96 -15.79 -4.04
#